data_9e4f4cd653aecf28dfc308e537b05799
#
_entry.id   9e4f4cd653aecf28dfc308e537b05799
#
_cell.length_a   1.000
_cell.length_b   1.000
_cell.length_c   1.000
_cell.angle_alpha   90.00
_cell.angle_beta   90.00
_cell.angle_gamma   90.00
#
_symmetry.space_group_name_H-M   'P 1'
#
loop_
_entity.id
_entity.type
_entity.pdbx_description
1 polymer ?
#
loop_
_entity_poly.entity_id
_entity_poly.type
_entity_poly.pdbx_seq_one_letter_code
_entity_poly.pdbx_strand_id
1 'polypeptide(L)'
;MIESKNWKILQIIPAPPGWKAVHCQESENRQVKISSRTIICWSLVEAIGESAIVRTQVRGIEQESNELVVVDDQINEEEVGENDIDRNQYFLGYNDPDTHKESDYWMEQANERLRKEKEKRLEREKGQAAFRTAS
;
A
#
# COMPACT_ATOMS: atom_id res chain seq x y z
N MET A 1 -8.70 10.99 15.96
CA MET A 1 -7.96 11.85 15.02
C MET A 1 -7.43 10.98 13.87
N ILE A 2 -7.60 11.44 12.65
CA ILE A 2 -7.12 10.71 11.48
C ILE A 2 -5.67 11.13 11.20
N GLU A 3 -4.77 10.16 11.24
CA GLU A 3 -3.35 10.43 11.00
C GLU A 3 -2.94 10.10 9.57
N SER A 4 -2.10 10.95 8.99
CA SER A 4 -1.48 10.66 7.70
C SER A 4 -0.14 11.39 7.62
N LYS A 5 0.91 10.66 7.23
CA LYS A 5 2.24 11.22 7.03
C LYS A 5 2.41 11.80 5.62
N ASN A 6 1.70 11.24 4.66
CA ASN A 6 1.91 11.53 3.24
C ASN A 6 0.81 12.39 2.63
N TRP A 7 -0.30 12.57 3.35
CA TRP A 7 -1.50 13.18 2.78
C TRP A 7 -2.09 14.22 3.70
N LYS A 8 -2.46 15.37 3.13
CA LYS A 8 -3.25 16.38 3.81
C LYS A 8 -4.72 16.16 3.45
N ILE A 9 -5.57 15.98 4.46
CA ILE A 9 -6.99 15.77 4.25
C ILE A 9 -7.66 17.11 4.01
N LEU A 10 -8.30 17.26 2.84
CA LEU A 10 -9.01 18.47 2.46
C LEU A 10 -10.50 18.35 2.75
N GLN A 11 -11.05 17.16 2.57
CA GLN A 11 -12.49 16.91 2.74
C GLN A 11 -12.73 15.45 3.07
N ILE A 12 -13.72 15.19 3.91
CA ILE A 12 -14.18 13.83 4.23
C ILE A 12 -15.54 13.62 3.59
N ILE A 13 -15.70 12.49 2.92
CA ILE A 13 -16.89 12.12 2.17
C ILE A 13 -17.42 10.81 2.74
N PRO A 14 -18.69 10.72 3.15
CA PRO A 14 -19.25 9.47 3.65
C PRO A 14 -19.10 8.34 2.63
N ALA A 15 -18.82 7.12 3.10
CA ALA A 15 -18.78 5.93 2.25
C ALA A 15 -19.96 5.02 2.57
N PRO A 16 -20.60 4.41 1.55
CA PRO A 16 -21.54 3.33 1.80
C PRO A 16 -20.85 2.16 2.50
N PRO A 17 -21.56 1.38 3.32
CA PRO A 17 -20.96 0.25 4.00
C PRO A 17 -20.53 -0.84 3.02
N GLY A 18 -19.50 -1.62 3.41
CA GLY A 18 -19.06 -2.78 2.64
C GLY A 18 -17.78 -2.59 1.84
N TRP A 19 -17.28 -1.38 1.70
CA TRP A 19 -16.00 -1.15 1.03
C TRP A 19 -14.84 -1.61 1.90
N LYS A 20 -13.86 -2.25 1.27
CA LYS A 20 -12.63 -2.72 1.92
C LYS A 20 -11.40 -2.23 1.16
N ALA A 21 -10.35 -1.92 1.89
CA ALA A 21 -9.02 -1.72 1.32
C ALA A 21 -8.27 -3.05 1.44
N VAL A 22 -7.70 -3.53 0.34
CA VAL A 22 -7.00 -4.81 0.30
C VAL A 22 -5.50 -4.55 0.19
N HIS A 23 -4.74 -5.12 1.12
CA HIS A 23 -3.30 -5.02 1.19
C HIS A 23 -2.67 -6.40 1.10
N CYS A 24 -1.41 -6.47 0.69
CA CYS A 24 -0.65 -7.71 0.70
C CYS A 24 0.70 -7.52 1.37
N GLN A 25 1.25 -8.62 1.86
CA GLN A 25 2.55 -8.67 2.51
C GLN A 25 3.12 -10.06 2.34
N GLU A 26 4.44 -10.16 2.19
CA GLU A 26 5.14 -11.44 2.22
C GLU A 26 5.44 -11.82 3.67
N SER A 27 5.06 -13.04 4.07
CA SER A 27 5.33 -13.56 5.41
C SER A 27 6.76 -14.12 5.51
N GLU A 28 7.18 -14.42 6.75
CA GLU A 28 8.50 -15.01 7.02
C GLU A 28 8.74 -16.33 6.28
N ASN A 29 7.69 -17.06 5.98
CA ASN A 29 7.75 -18.31 5.22
C ASN A 29 7.66 -18.10 3.71
N ARG A 30 7.82 -16.88 3.24
CA ARG A 30 7.68 -16.47 1.83
C ARG A 30 6.28 -16.74 1.27
N GLN A 31 5.29 -16.84 2.13
CA GLN A 31 3.90 -16.94 1.73
C GLN A 31 3.29 -15.56 1.63
N VAL A 32 2.40 -15.40 0.65
CA VAL A 32 1.68 -14.14 0.45
C VAL A 32 0.49 -14.09 1.41
N LYS A 33 0.43 -13.01 2.19
CA LYS A 33 -0.71 -12.73 3.06
C LYS A 33 -1.51 -11.57 2.49
N ILE A 34 -2.82 -11.72 2.49
CA ILE A 34 -3.75 -10.68 2.09
C ILE A 34 -4.53 -10.24 3.32
N SER A 35 -4.63 -8.93 3.52
CA SER A 35 -5.44 -8.36 4.58
C SER A 35 -6.46 -7.39 4.00
N SER A 36 -7.66 -7.40 4.58
CA SER A 36 -8.73 -6.46 4.21
C SER A 36 -9.04 -5.58 5.40
N ARG A 37 -9.11 -4.28 5.18
CA ARG A 37 -9.45 -3.31 6.21
C ARG A 37 -10.71 -2.55 5.81
N THR A 38 -11.59 -2.32 6.78
CA THR A 38 -12.84 -1.63 6.54
C THR A 38 -12.60 -0.17 6.18
N ILE A 39 -13.22 0.29 5.10
CA ILE A 39 -13.24 1.70 4.74
C ILE A 39 -14.38 2.36 5.52
N ILE A 40 -14.04 3.34 6.32
CA ILE A 40 -15.00 4.10 7.15
C ILE A 40 -15.60 5.24 6.36
N CYS A 41 -14.77 5.93 5.58
CA CYS A 41 -15.20 7.05 4.74
C CYS A 41 -14.16 7.27 3.63
N TRP A 42 -14.51 8.13 2.68
CA TRP A 42 -13.58 8.58 1.65
C TRP A 42 -13.03 9.95 2.04
N SER A 43 -11.87 10.27 1.51
CA SER A 43 -11.27 11.58 1.71
C SER A 43 -10.73 12.14 0.41
N LEU A 44 -10.89 13.45 0.24
CA LEU A 44 -10.14 14.18 -0.78
C LEU A 44 -8.84 14.61 -0.12
N VAL A 45 -7.71 14.18 -0.67
CA VAL A 45 -6.39 14.41 -0.08
C VAL A 45 -5.45 15.09 -1.07
N GLU A 46 -4.48 15.80 -0.51
CA GLU A 46 -3.40 16.44 -1.25
C GLU A 46 -2.09 15.84 -0.78
N ALA A 47 -1.21 15.49 -1.71
CA ALA A 47 0.09 14.92 -1.37
C ALA A 47 0.95 15.96 -0.64
N ILE A 48 1.57 15.52 0.46
CA ILE A 48 2.53 16.32 1.21
C ILE A 48 3.92 15.95 0.69
N GLY A 49 4.65 16.94 0.16
CA GLY A 49 6.00 16.70 -0.32
C GLY A 49 6.60 17.92 -0.98
N GLU A 50 7.88 17.82 -1.32
CA GLU A 50 8.64 18.89 -1.96
C GLU A 50 8.32 19.04 -3.45
N SER A 51 7.49 18.15 -3.99
CA SER A 51 7.09 18.23 -5.39
C SER A 51 6.25 19.48 -5.64
N ALA A 52 6.61 20.25 -6.64
CA ALA A 52 5.85 21.42 -7.06
C ALA A 52 4.49 21.06 -7.68
N ILE A 53 4.26 19.79 -7.93
CA ILE A 53 3.00 19.30 -8.51
C ILE A 53 2.07 18.89 -7.36
N VAL A 54 1.09 19.75 -7.10
CA VAL A 54 0.02 19.44 -6.15
C VAL A 54 -0.93 18.46 -6.82
N ARG A 55 -1.01 17.25 -6.29
CA ARG A 55 -1.95 16.25 -6.78
C ARG A 55 -3.00 15.97 -5.72
N THR A 56 -4.23 16.29 -6.08
CA THR A 56 -5.38 15.90 -5.26
C THR A 56 -5.92 14.58 -5.77
N GLN A 57 -6.35 13.72 -4.86
CA GLN A 57 -6.96 12.45 -5.22
C GLN A 57 -7.91 12.01 -4.13
N VAL A 58 -8.79 11.06 -4.46
CA VAL A 58 -9.68 10.46 -3.48
C VAL A 58 -9.02 9.20 -2.94
N ARG A 59 -8.91 9.11 -1.62
CA ARG A 59 -8.41 7.91 -0.93
C ARG A 59 -9.34 7.52 0.19
N GLY A 60 -9.43 6.22 0.44
CA GLY A 60 -10.20 5.70 1.56
C GLY A 60 -9.53 6.02 2.89
N ILE A 61 -10.33 6.11 3.93
CA ILE A 61 -9.87 6.12 5.31
C ILE A 61 -10.21 4.78 5.89
N GLU A 62 -9.19 4.02 6.25
CA GLU A 62 -9.34 2.68 6.78
C GLU A 62 -9.13 2.63 8.28
N GLN A 63 -9.74 1.62 8.91
CA GLN A 63 -9.54 1.38 10.33
C GLN A 63 -8.41 0.37 10.51
N GLU A 64 -7.36 0.78 11.23
CA GLU A 64 -6.25 -0.07 11.62
C GLU A 64 -6.17 -0.09 13.14
N SER A 65 -6.48 -1.23 13.76
CA SER A 65 -6.60 -1.36 15.22
C SER A 65 -7.56 -0.30 15.78
N ASN A 66 -7.06 0.64 16.58
CA ASN A 66 -7.87 1.70 17.17
C ASN A 66 -7.70 3.05 16.45
N GLU A 67 -7.04 3.06 15.30
CA GLU A 67 -6.73 4.28 14.58
C GLU A 67 -7.40 4.32 13.22
N LEU A 68 -7.69 5.54 12.75
CA LEU A 68 -8.16 5.79 11.40
C LEU A 68 -7.00 6.37 10.60
N VAL A 69 -6.68 5.75 9.47
CA VAL A 69 -5.55 6.16 8.63
C VAL A 69 -5.99 6.29 7.18
N VAL A 70 -5.38 7.23 6.47
CA VAL A 70 -5.55 7.34 5.02
C VAL A 70 -4.82 6.17 4.37
N VAL A 71 -5.46 5.52 3.40
CA VAL A 71 -4.86 4.38 2.69
C VAL A 71 -3.61 4.85 1.94
N ASP A 72 -2.47 4.25 2.25
CA ASP A 72 -1.19 4.47 1.56
C ASP A 72 -0.89 3.34 0.59
N ASP A 73 -0.16 3.65 -0.48
CA ASP A 73 0.26 2.64 -1.48
C ASP A 73 1.23 1.62 -0.89
N GLN A 74 2.05 2.05 0.05
CA GLN A 74 3.05 1.20 0.69
C GLN A 74 3.22 1.61 2.15
N ILE A 75 3.21 0.61 3.03
CA ILE A 75 3.51 0.79 4.44
C ILE A 75 4.86 0.15 4.70
N ASN A 76 5.84 0.96 5.06
CA ASN A 76 7.19 0.48 5.31
C ASN A 76 7.29 -0.08 6.73
N GLU A 77 7.80 -1.31 6.84
CA GLU A 77 8.12 -1.92 8.11
C GLU A 77 9.59 -1.63 8.46
N GLU A 78 9.84 -1.25 9.71
CA GLU A 78 11.18 -0.85 10.16
C GLU A 78 12.17 -2.00 10.27
N GLU A 79 11.68 -3.23 10.43
CA GLU A 79 12.55 -4.39 10.56
C GLU A 79 12.91 -4.96 9.20
N VAL A 80 14.22 -4.96 8.90
CA VAL A 80 14.74 -5.62 7.72
C VAL A 80 14.82 -7.13 8.02
N GLY A 81 14.09 -7.92 7.26
CA GLY A 81 14.11 -9.38 7.39
C GLY A 81 15.48 -9.93 7.04
N GLU A 82 15.96 -10.90 7.83
CA GLU A 82 17.29 -11.50 7.66
C GLU A 82 17.46 -12.28 6.35
N ASN A 83 16.38 -12.58 5.61
CA ASN A 83 16.41 -13.47 4.45
C ASN A 83 15.86 -12.84 3.17
N ASP A 84 16.12 -11.56 2.92
CA ASP A 84 15.62 -10.84 1.73
C ASP A 84 14.09 -10.83 1.59
N ILE A 85 13.38 -11.05 2.68
CA ILE A 85 11.94 -11.00 2.70
C ILE A 85 11.51 -9.54 2.75
N ASP A 86 10.66 -9.15 1.80
CA ASP A 86 10.07 -7.82 1.78
C ASP A 86 8.91 -7.76 2.78
N ARG A 87 9.13 -7.14 3.94
CA ARG A 87 8.12 -7.02 4.98
C ARG A 87 7.16 -5.85 4.77
N ASN A 88 7.38 -5.07 3.72
CA ASN A 88 6.50 -3.95 3.43
C ASN A 88 5.11 -4.42 3.04
N GLN A 89 4.11 -3.66 3.43
CA GLN A 89 2.74 -3.89 2.99
C GLN A 89 2.46 -3.04 1.77
N TYR A 90 1.78 -3.62 0.79
CA TYR A 90 1.43 -2.94 -0.45
C TYR A 90 -0.08 -2.93 -0.63
N PHE A 91 -0.59 -1.78 -1.03
CA PHE A 91 -2.01 -1.62 -1.31
C PHE A 91 -2.32 -2.18 -2.69
N LEU A 92 -3.34 -3.04 -2.78
CA LEU A 92 -3.75 -3.67 -4.03
C LEU A 92 -4.94 -2.97 -4.68
N GLY A 93 -5.86 -2.46 -3.90
CA GLY A 93 -7.06 -1.80 -4.40
C GLY A 93 -8.20 -1.84 -3.41
N TYR A 94 -9.31 -1.24 -3.82
CA TYR A 94 -10.54 -1.24 -3.03
C TYR A 94 -11.47 -2.35 -3.51
N ASN A 95 -12.03 -3.09 -2.57
CA ASN A 95 -13.02 -4.13 -2.90
C ASN A 95 -14.41 -3.53 -2.73
N ASP A 96 -15.10 -3.38 -3.87
CA ASP A 96 -16.44 -2.80 -3.94
C ASP A 96 -17.47 -3.85 -3.52
N PRO A 97 -18.42 -3.52 -2.63
CA PRO A 97 -19.45 -4.48 -2.22
C PRO A 97 -20.36 -4.92 -3.36
N ASP A 98 -20.56 -4.08 -4.39
CA ASP A 98 -21.42 -4.42 -5.53
C ASP A 98 -20.74 -5.32 -6.55
N THR A 99 -19.41 -5.17 -6.71
CA THR A 99 -18.60 -5.98 -7.63
C THR A 99 -17.53 -6.76 -6.86
N HIS A 100 -17.92 -7.31 -5.72
CA HIS A 100 -17.03 -7.98 -4.80
C HIS A 100 -16.12 -9.01 -5.51
N LYS A 101 -14.81 -8.87 -5.32
CA LYS A 101 -13.82 -9.78 -5.84
C LYS A 101 -13.42 -10.79 -4.77
N GLU A 102 -13.32 -12.05 -5.16
CA GLU A 102 -12.97 -13.14 -4.27
C GLU A 102 -11.46 -13.18 -3.96
N SER A 103 -11.10 -13.98 -2.97
CA SER A 103 -9.72 -14.11 -2.52
C SER A 103 -8.75 -14.54 -3.61
N ASP A 104 -9.17 -15.37 -4.56
CA ASP A 104 -8.32 -15.82 -5.66
C ASP A 104 -7.87 -14.64 -6.55
N TYR A 105 -8.77 -13.71 -6.82
CA TYR A 105 -8.44 -12.50 -7.56
C TYR A 105 -7.38 -11.69 -6.83
N TRP A 106 -7.56 -11.48 -5.53
CA TRP A 106 -6.62 -10.68 -4.74
C TRP A 106 -5.27 -11.37 -4.57
N MET A 107 -5.28 -12.70 -4.48
CA MET A 107 -4.03 -13.48 -4.41
C MET A 107 -3.22 -13.31 -5.69
N GLU A 108 -3.87 -13.33 -6.84
CA GLU A 108 -3.21 -13.09 -8.14
C GLU A 108 -2.63 -11.69 -8.20
N GLN A 109 -3.38 -10.67 -7.75
CA GLN A 109 -2.90 -9.29 -7.70
C GLN A 109 -1.72 -9.15 -6.75
N ALA A 110 -1.77 -9.82 -5.59
CA ALA A 110 -0.70 -9.80 -4.61
C ALA A 110 0.59 -10.41 -5.16
N ASN A 111 0.50 -11.56 -5.79
CA ASN A 111 1.65 -12.23 -6.40
C ASN A 111 2.31 -11.34 -7.46
N GLU A 112 1.50 -10.71 -8.30
CA GLU A 112 1.99 -9.80 -9.35
C GLU A 112 2.66 -8.57 -8.75
N ARG A 113 2.07 -7.97 -7.72
CA ARG A 113 2.64 -6.78 -7.07
C ARG A 113 3.97 -7.11 -6.40
N LEU A 114 4.05 -8.21 -5.67
CA LEU A 114 5.29 -8.62 -4.99
C LEU A 114 6.39 -8.97 -6.00
N ARG A 115 6.03 -9.59 -7.13
CA ARG A 115 6.97 -9.87 -8.21
C ARG A 115 7.56 -8.57 -8.76
N LYS A 116 6.74 -7.58 -9.03
CA LYS A 116 7.18 -6.28 -9.54
C LYS A 116 8.09 -5.55 -8.56
N GLU A 117 7.76 -5.57 -7.28
CA GLU A 117 8.57 -4.93 -6.25
C GLU A 117 9.93 -5.62 -6.11
N LYS A 118 9.98 -6.93 -6.23
CA LYS A 118 11.22 -7.69 -6.20
C LYS A 118 12.10 -7.36 -7.40
N GLU A 119 11.53 -7.25 -8.60
CA GLU A 119 12.25 -6.84 -9.80
C GLU A 119 12.86 -5.45 -9.65
N LYS A 120 12.11 -4.51 -9.09
CA LYS A 120 12.60 -3.15 -8.84
C LYS A 120 13.79 -3.15 -7.88
N ARG A 121 13.77 -3.98 -6.84
CA ARG A 121 14.89 -4.11 -5.92
C ARG A 121 16.13 -4.66 -6.63
N LEU A 122 15.95 -5.71 -7.42
CA LEU A 122 17.06 -6.31 -8.17
C LEU A 122 17.68 -5.32 -9.15
N GLU A 123 16.88 -4.52 -9.83
CA GLU A 123 17.38 -3.49 -10.73
C GLU A 123 18.16 -2.40 -9.99
N ARG A 124 17.69 -2.00 -8.81
CA ARG A 124 18.41 -1.03 -7.99
C ARG A 124 19.74 -1.58 -7.51
N GLU A 125 19.79 -2.85 -7.10
CA GLU A 125 21.03 -3.51 -6.69
C GLU A 125 22.01 -3.62 -7.85
N LYS A 126 21.54 -3.98 -9.04
CA LYS A 126 22.37 -4.03 -10.25
C LYS A 126 22.90 -2.65 -10.63
N GLY A 127 22.07 -1.64 -10.54
CA GLY A 127 22.46 -0.27 -10.81
C GLY A 127 23.53 0.21 -9.85
N GLN A 128 23.42 -0.09 -8.56
CA GLN A 128 24.41 0.24 -7.56
C GLN A 128 25.73 -0.51 -7.79
N ALA A 129 25.66 -1.81 -8.10
CA ALA A 129 26.84 -2.60 -8.40
C ALA A 129 27.56 -2.09 -9.63
N ALA A 130 26.84 -1.76 -10.69
CA ALA A 130 27.43 -1.19 -11.92
C ALA A 130 28.08 0.17 -11.65
N PHE A 131 27.46 0.99 -10.81
CA PHE A 131 28.01 2.29 -10.44
C PHE A 131 29.31 2.14 -9.61
N ARG A 132 29.37 1.16 -8.71
CA ARG A 132 30.56 0.88 -7.92
C ARG A 132 31.74 0.37 -8.75
N THR A 133 31.44 -0.43 -9.79
CA THR A 133 32.49 -0.97 -10.66
C THR A 133 33.03 0.04 -11.68
N ALA A 134 32.27 1.10 -11.96
CA ALA A 134 32.66 2.15 -12.90
C ALA A 134 33.55 3.23 -12.28
N SER A 135 33.77 3.18 -10.98
CA SER A 135 34.61 4.19 -10.28
C SER A 135 36.03 3.76 -10.05
#